data_f4f98b81b0ecfad432098dbbe5877226
#
_entry.id   f4f98b81b0ecfad432098dbbe5877226
#
_cell.length_a   1.000
_cell.length_b   1.000
_cell.length_c   1.000
_cell.angle_alpha   90.00
_cell.angle_beta   90.00
_cell.angle_gamma   90.00
#
_symmetry.space_group_name_H-M   'P 1'
#
loop_
_entity.id
_entity.type
_entity.pdbx_description
1 polymer ?
#
loop_
_entity_poly.entity_id
_entity_poly.type
_entity_poly.pdbx_seq_one_letter_code
_entity_poly.pdbx_strand_id
1 'polypeptide(L)'
;MSSEDVYNDLIGFLNSERADLRVSASEAVLQVTDRDAMSNLIKYGAIKPLCRLASRSNEPSGLNALEALVHLSSHGTSVNQCIEDILDCGGINRMTEIALTPGDDEAWRKRVNYALALLANMTRTERGSIELCGFTMPDEAVLISNIEEIVEEEEKAKLPSKPTMALLTAMFLSDGYSRESNLNEEEEEKRTEGEFFDEEHAIEKIAASSDDPFQHFAAVLMNATQVEQGRRFVMRIHYKDNKTKGFSILERILSELRSNNPIRRRGIAGTVKNCCFDKDSAWWLINEICIVQNILYPLAGPEELDLEDKRGMDPDLWLEGIDKVREPDTVTRLLLVEAILLLCASGRRSREPIRVQRAYVILKMMDLSEESEEISDRISDCVQFLRRDEDGTDEGSSDRMMYGSVSVNGKMLALPAPSASEQVRGKDEDYDGVD
;
A
#
# COMPACT_ATOMS: atom_id res chain seq x y z
N MET A 1 41.73 -5.20 -18.36
CA MET A 1 40.89 -4.26 -17.57
C MET A 1 40.54 -4.95 -16.27
N SER A 2 40.70 -4.28 -15.15
CA SER A 2 40.18 -4.78 -13.88
C SER A 2 38.66 -4.68 -13.88
N SER A 3 37.98 -5.45 -13.05
CA SER A 3 36.52 -5.34 -12.88
C SER A 3 36.11 -3.88 -12.51
N GLU A 4 36.95 -3.20 -11.74
CA GLU A 4 36.76 -1.82 -11.33
C GLU A 4 36.79 -0.82 -12.50
N ASP A 5 37.73 -1.02 -13.46
CA ASP A 5 37.82 -0.17 -14.65
C ASP A 5 36.51 -0.20 -15.47
N VAL A 6 35.88 -1.39 -15.59
CA VAL A 6 34.63 -1.56 -16.33
C VAL A 6 33.48 -0.76 -15.71
N TYR A 7 33.34 -0.79 -14.36
CA TYR A 7 32.27 -0.02 -13.69
C TYR A 7 32.53 1.49 -13.79
N ASN A 8 33.78 1.92 -13.65
CA ASN A 8 34.15 3.33 -13.78
C ASN A 8 33.90 3.86 -15.18
N ASP A 9 34.20 3.09 -16.23
CA ASP A 9 33.91 3.44 -17.62
C ASP A 9 32.39 3.53 -17.85
N LEU A 10 31.61 2.56 -17.35
CA LEU A 10 30.14 2.56 -17.48
C LEU A 10 29.53 3.80 -16.81
N ILE A 11 29.99 4.16 -15.59
CA ILE A 11 29.55 5.36 -14.88
C ILE A 11 29.99 6.63 -15.63
N GLY A 12 31.16 6.62 -16.25
CA GLY A 12 31.63 7.68 -17.15
C GLY A 12 30.69 7.89 -18.33
N PHE A 13 30.20 6.81 -18.94
CA PHE A 13 29.25 6.87 -20.05
C PHE A 13 27.85 7.34 -19.61
N LEU A 14 27.37 6.96 -18.42
CA LEU A 14 26.13 7.51 -17.85
C LEU A 14 26.19 9.03 -17.65
N ASN A 15 27.39 9.57 -17.41
CA ASN A 15 27.64 10.99 -17.26
C ASN A 15 28.03 11.74 -18.55
N SER A 16 28.11 11.03 -19.69
CA SER A 16 28.57 11.61 -20.96
C SER A 16 27.64 12.72 -21.45
N GLU A 17 28.18 13.71 -22.14
CA GLU A 17 27.40 14.73 -22.88
C GLU A 17 26.69 14.12 -24.10
N ARG A 18 27.20 13.02 -24.64
CA ARG A 18 26.64 12.33 -25.80
C ARG A 18 25.45 11.49 -25.42
N ALA A 19 24.29 11.73 -26.05
CA ALA A 19 23.03 11.00 -25.78
C ALA A 19 23.15 9.50 -26.10
N ASP A 20 23.82 9.12 -27.20
CA ASP A 20 23.99 7.72 -27.60
C ASP A 20 24.76 6.90 -26.54
N LEU A 21 25.80 7.49 -25.93
CA LEU A 21 26.54 6.83 -24.85
C LEU A 21 25.70 6.68 -23.59
N ARG A 22 24.89 7.68 -23.25
CA ARG A 22 23.97 7.59 -22.10
C ARG A 22 22.92 6.50 -22.28
N VAL A 23 22.35 6.42 -23.50
CA VAL A 23 21.36 5.36 -23.82
C VAL A 23 21.99 3.99 -23.69
N SER A 24 23.13 3.75 -24.38
CA SER A 24 23.80 2.43 -24.32
C SER A 24 24.24 2.05 -22.90
N ALA A 25 24.70 3.04 -22.11
CA ALA A 25 25.12 2.78 -20.74
C ALA A 25 23.91 2.46 -19.82
N SER A 26 22.78 3.17 -19.98
CA SER A 26 21.57 2.90 -19.20
C SER A 26 20.94 1.54 -19.58
N GLU A 27 20.97 1.15 -20.84
CA GLU A 27 20.57 -0.18 -21.31
C GLU A 27 21.47 -1.29 -20.72
N ALA A 28 22.79 -1.05 -20.69
CA ALA A 28 23.73 -1.99 -20.09
C ALA A 28 23.46 -2.21 -18.59
N VAL A 29 23.08 -1.16 -17.84
CA VAL A 29 22.70 -1.28 -16.43
C VAL A 29 21.44 -2.13 -16.27
N LEU A 30 20.43 -1.95 -17.13
CA LEU A 30 19.18 -2.75 -17.11
C LEU A 30 19.42 -4.24 -17.33
N GLN A 31 20.43 -4.60 -18.10
CA GLN A 31 20.75 -6.00 -18.40
C GLN A 31 21.48 -6.71 -17.25
N VAL A 32 21.88 -6.00 -16.20
CA VAL A 32 22.55 -6.58 -15.04
C VAL A 32 21.54 -7.29 -14.15
N THR A 33 21.58 -8.62 -14.13
CA THR A 33 20.72 -9.49 -13.29
C THR A 33 21.46 -10.11 -12.11
N ASP A 34 22.79 -10.15 -12.18
CA ASP A 34 23.64 -10.69 -11.11
C ASP A 34 23.67 -9.78 -9.88
N ARG A 35 23.40 -10.35 -8.72
CA ARG A 35 23.29 -9.60 -7.44
C ARG A 35 24.59 -8.92 -7.01
N ASP A 36 25.74 -9.56 -7.28
CA ASP A 36 27.04 -8.99 -6.94
C ASP A 36 27.39 -7.86 -7.90
N ALA A 37 27.05 -7.99 -9.19
CA ALA A 37 27.23 -6.93 -10.17
C ALA A 37 26.34 -5.71 -9.86
N MET A 38 25.07 -5.93 -9.42
CA MET A 38 24.19 -4.84 -8.95
C MET A 38 24.80 -4.12 -7.73
N SER A 39 25.29 -4.87 -6.76
CA SER A 39 25.93 -4.29 -5.57
C SER A 39 27.19 -3.50 -5.93
N ASN A 40 27.97 -3.95 -6.92
CA ASN A 40 29.12 -3.20 -7.41
C ASN A 40 28.68 -1.91 -8.13
N LEU A 41 27.63 -1.90 -8.94
CA LEU A 41 27.10 -0.68 -9.55
C LEU A 41 26.76 0.38 -8.48
N ILE A 42 26.09 -0.02 -7.42
CA ILE A 42 25.76 0.86 -6.28
C ILE A 42 27.04 1.37 -5.62
N LYS A 43 27.94 0.46 -5.27
CA LYS A 43 29.23 0.76 -4.61
C LYS A 43 30.10 1.75 -5.40
N TYR A 44 30.16 1.61 -6.73
CA TYR A 44 30.93 2.51 -7.60
C TYR A 44 30.19 3.80 -7.95
N GLY A 45 28.96 4.02 -7.45
CA GLY A 45 28.24 5.29 -7.50
C GLY A 45 27.38 5.47 -8.74
N ALA A 46 26.80 4.42 -9.32
CA ALA A 46 25.90 4.51 -10.45
C ALA A 46 24.57 5.23 -10.13
N ILE A 47 24.15 5.29 -8.85
CA ILE A 47 22.87 5.85 -8.43
C ILE A 47 22.73 7.33 -8.79
N LYS A 48 23.72 8.14 -8.49
CA LYS A 48 23.68 9.60 -8.75
C LYS A 48 23.54 9.95 -10.24
N PRO A 49 24.29 9.35 -11.19
CA PRO A 49 24.05 9.53 -12.63
C PRO A 49 22.66 9.07 -13.05
N LEU A 50 22.19 7.91 -12.58
CA LEU A 50 20.86 7.40 -12.90
C LEU A 50 19.75 8.34 -12.43
N CYS A 51 19.83 8.87 -11.21
CA CYS A 51 18.87 9.87 -10.71
C CYS A 51 18.84 11.14 -11.57
N ARG A 52 19.97 11.58 -12.10
CA ARG A 52 20.02 12.73 -13.03
C ARG A 52 19.40 12.40 -14.38
N LEU A 53 19.66 11.20 -14.92
CA LEU A 53 19.08 10.75 -16.19
C LEU A 53 17.56 10.57 -16.08
N ALA A 54 17.06 10.04 -14.98
CA ALA A 54 15.64 9.84 -14.72
C ALA A 54 14.79 11.11 -14.93
N SER A 55 15.34 12.29 -14.65
CA SER A 55 14.68 13.59 -14.88
C SER A 55 14.60 14.00 -16.37
N ARG A 56 15.27 13.30 -17.29
CA ARG A 56 15.26 13.62 -18.71
C ARG A 56 14.08 12.96 -19.43
N SER A 57 12.96 13.67 -19.54
CA SER A 57 11.73 13.14 -20.14
C SER A 57 11.85 12.87 -21.66
N ASN A 58 12.69 13.63 -22.37
CA ASN A 58 12.78 13.61 -23.83
C ASN A 58 13.84 12.64 -24.36
N GLU A 59 14.51 11.89 -23.51
CA GLU A 59 15.56 10.95 -23.90
C GLU A 59 15.19 9.51 -23.46
N PRO A 60 15.42 8.48 -24.30
CA PRO A 60 15.21 7.08 -23.89
C PRO A 60 16.00 6.70 -22.65
N SER A 61 17.20 7.27 -22.46
CA SER A 61 18.03 7.07 -21.27
C SER A 61 17.33 7.45 -19.97
N GLY A 62 16.33 8.36 -20.00
CA GLY A 62 15.57 8.75 -18.83
C GLY A 62 14.62 7.65 -18.35
N LEU A 63 13.93 6.97 -19.27
CA LEU A 63 13.07 5.83 -18.95
C LEU A 63 13.91 4.62 -18.48
N ASN A 64 14.99 4.30 -19.22
CA ASN A 64 15.92 3.25 -18.83
C ASN A 64 16.50 3.46 -17.42
N ALA A 65 16.81 4.72 -17.08
CA ALA A 65 17.35 5.06 -15.76
C ALA A 65 16.31 4.88 -14.65
N LEU A 66 15.03 5.24 -14.89
CA LEU A 66 13.95 4.99 -13.93
C LEU A 66 13.77 3.50 -13.66
N GLU A 67 13.69 2.71 -14.72
CA GLU A 67 13.57 1.26 -14.63
C GLU A 67 14.77 0.63 -13.91
N ALA A 68 16.00 1.06 -14.25
CA ALA A 68 17.21 0.61 -13.58
C ALA A 68 17.21 0.94 -12.07
N LEU A 69 16.74 2.13 -11.68
CA LEU A 69 16.63 2.51 -10.27
C LEU A 69 15.59 1.65 -9.53
N VAL A 70 14.45 1.36 -10.14
CA VAL A 70 13.45 0.43 -9.58
C VAL A 70 14.08 -0.93 -9.36
N HIS A 71 14.77 -1.48 -10.36
CA HIS A 71 15.41 -2.78 -10.30
C HIS A 71 16.50 -2.84 -9.20
N LEU A 72 17.42 -1.87 -9.17
CA LEU A 72 18.50 -1.80 -8.15
C LEU A 72 17.97 -1.58 -6.72
N SER A 73 16.83 -0.88 -6.56
CA SER A 73 16.19 -0.65 -5.26
C SER A 73 15.30 -1.80 -4.78
N SER A 74 15.02 -2.79 -5.65
CA SER A 74 14.20 -3.95 -5.31
C SER A 74 15.01 -5.22 -5.09
N HIS A 75 16.11 -5.37 -5.81
CA HIS A 75 16.90 -6.59 -5.87
C HIS A 75 18.35 -6.37 -5.43
N GLY A 76 19.00 -7.43 -4.98
CA GLY A 76 20.43 -7.41 -4.60
C GLY A 76 20.65 -7.36 -3.10
N THR A 77 21.93 -7.34 -2.72
CA THR A 77 22.37 -7.34 -1.32
C THR A 77 22.52 -5.92 -0.73
N SER A 78 22.54 -4.90 -1.58
CA SER A 78 22.78 -3.49 -1.21
C SER A 78 21.53 -2.60 -1.37
N VAL A 79 20.33 -3.18 -1.31
CA VAL A 79 19.03 -2.46 -1.50
C VAL A 79 18.90 -1.26 -0.56
N ASN A 80 19.20 -1.42 0.72
CA ASN A 80 19.11 -0.32 1.69
C ASN A 80 20.07 0.84 1.34
N GLN A 81 21.30 0.54 0.92
CA GLN A 81 22.26 1.55 0.48
C GLN A 81 21.76 2.26 -0.78
N CYS A 82 21.22 1.52 -1.75
CA CYS A 82 20.62 2.08 -2.95
C CYS A 82 19.51 3.09 -2.61
N ILE A 83 18.60 2.71 -1.72
CA ILE A 83 17.50 3.58 -1.29
C ILE A 83 18.03 4.85 -0.61
N GLU A 84 19.00 4.74 0.31
CA GLU A 84 19.59 5.91 0.96
C GLU A 84 20.30 6.83 -0.06
N ASP A 85 21.06 6.28 -1.01
CA ASP A 85 21.70 7.06 -2.06
C ASP A 85 20.70 7.78 -2.97
N ILE A 86 19.54 7.16 -3.25
CA ILE A 86 18.46 7.79 -4.02
C ILE A 86 17.82 8.93 -3.21
N LEU A 87 17.56 8.72 -1.92
CA LEU A 87 17.04 9.76 -1.01
C LEU A 87 18.01 10.95 -0.93
N ASP A 88 19.32 10.70 -0.79
CA ASP A 88 20.35 11.73 -0.77
C ASP A 88 20.45 12.53 -2.09
N CYS A 89 20.00 11.94 -3.19
CA CYS A 89 19.86 12.63 -4.49
C CYS A 89 18.57 13.44 -4.63
N GLY A 90 17.75 13.55 -3.58
CA GLY A 90 16.42 14.19 -3.65
C GLY A 90 15.41 13.34 -4.41
N GLY A 91 15.47 12.01 -4.25
CA GLY A 91 14.64 11.06 -4.97
C GLY A 91 13.15 11.29 -4.77
N ILE A 92 12.69 11.63 -3.56
CA ILE A 92 11.27 11.91 -3.26
C ILE A 92 10.75 13.04 -4.18
N ASN A 93 11.46 14.18 -4.20
CA ASN A 93 11.05 15.34 -5.00
C ASN A 93 10.98 15.00 -6.49
N ARG A 94 12.04 14.37 -7.01
CA ARG A 94 12.14 14.03 -8.44
C ARG A 94 11.06 13.06 -8.89
N MET A 95 10.78 12.04 -8.10
CA MET A 95 9.77 11.02 -8.46
C MET A 95 8.36 11.59 -8.36
N THR A 96 8.09 12.45 -7.37
CA THR A 96 6.79 13.14 -7.27
C THR A 96 6.58 14.13 -8.40
N GLU A 97 7.60 14.88 -8.82
CA GLU A 97 7.52 15.76 -9.99
C GLU A 97 7.20 14.97 -11.27
N ILE A 98 7.87 13.82 -11.49
CA ILE A 98 7.58 12.96 -12.64
C ILE A 98 6.14 12.43 -12.58
N ALA A 99 5.69 11.94 -11.42
CA ALA A 99 4.36 11.36 -11.25
C ALA A 99 3.24 12.40 -11.41
N LEU A 100 3.49 13.65 -11.08
CA LEU A 100 2.51 14.75 -11.19
C LEU A 100 2.61 15.52 -12.53
N THR A 101 3.62 15.25 -13.35
CA THR A 101 3.73 15.88 -14.68
C THR A 101 2.60 15.38 -15.59
N PRO A 102 1.80 16.27 -16.19
CA PRO A 102 0.71 15.86 -17.09
C PRO A 102 1.21 15.17 -18.35
N GLY A 103 0.44 14.19 -18.82
CA GLY A 103 0.70 13.45 -20.06
C GLY A 103 -0.38 12.41 -20.30
N ASP A 104 -0.41 11.78 -21.45
CA ASP A 104 -1.41 10.79 -21.85
C ASP A 104 -0.85 9.66 -22.74
N ASP A 105 0.41 9.79 -23.17
CA ASP A 105 1.06 8.81 -24.04
C ASP A 105 1.61 7.59 -23.26
N GLU A 106 1.98 6.55 -23.95
CA GLU A 106 2.54 5.31 -23.38
C GLU A 106 3.85 5.58 -22.62
N ALA A 107 4.70 6.48 -23.13
CA ALA A 107 5.96 6.82 -22.49
C ALA A 107 5.72 7.53 -21.15
N TRP A 108 4.75 8.43 -21.09
CA TRP A 108 4.30 9.07 -19.84
C TRP A 108 3.79 8.04 -18.83
N ARG A 109 2.90 7.12 -19.25
CA ARG A 109 2.36 6.07 -18.37
C ARG A 109 3.48 5.23 -17.76
N LYS A 110 4.44 4.78 -18.56
CA LYS A 110 5.60 4.03 -18.07
C LYS A 110 6.44 4.84 -17.09
N ARG A 111 6.66 6.13 -17.37
CA ARG A 111 7.42 7.02 -16.47
C ARG A 111 6.73 7.21 -15.14
N VAL A 112 5.42 7.46 -15.12
CA VAL A 112 4.62 7.58 -13.90
C VAL A 112 4.65 6.27 -13.11
N ASN A 113 4.45 5.14 -13.78
CA ASN A 113 4.46 3.82 -13.17
C ASN A 113 5.81 3.54 -12.47
N TYR A 114 6.94 3.72 -13.17
CA TYR A 114 8.27 3.52 -12.57
C TYR A 114 8.59 4.55 -11.48
N ALA A 115 8.16 5.80 -11.63
CA ALA A 115 8.37 6.81 -10.59
C ALA A 115 7.63 6.44 -9.29
N LEU A 116 6.38 5.97 -9.40
CA LEU A 116 5.60 5.53 -8.26
C LEU A 116 6.12 4.21 -7.67
N ALA A 117 6.60 3.28 -8.49
CA ALA A 117 7.27 2.06 -8.02
C ALA A 117 8.54 2.41 -7.23
N LEU A 118 9.32 3.39 -7.71
CA LEU A 118 10.51 3.84 -6.99
C LEU A 118 10.15 4.60 -5.70
N LEU A 119 9.09 5.42 -5.70
CA LEU A 119 8.53 6.01 -4.48
C LEU A 119 8.11 4.93 -3.47
N ALA A 120 7.46 3.86 -3.94
CA ALA A 120 7.10 2.74 -3.09
C ALA A 120 8.33 2.07 -2.46
N ASN A 121 9.42 1.90 -3.22
CA ASN A 121 10.66 1.35 -2.69
C ASN A 121 11.32 2.29 -1.66
N MET A 122 11.39 3.59 -1.93
CA MET A 122 11.95 4.57 -0.99
C MET A 122 11.14 4.67 0.30
N THR A 123 9.82 4.66 0.21
CA THR A 123 8.92 4.76 1.38
C THR A 123 8.84 3.49 2.22
N ARG A 124 9.49 2.39 1.82
CA ARG A 124 9.73 1.21 2.69
C ARG A 124 10.62 1.57 3.88
N THR A 125 11.40 2.63 3.78
CA THR A 125 12.20 3.16 4.89
C THR A 125 11.41 4.22 5.67
N GLU A 126 11.66 4.29 6.97
CA GLU A 126 11.06 5.33 7.84
C GLU A 126 11.41 6.73 7.33
N ARG A 127 12.68 6.94 6.95
CA ARG A 127 13.17 8.21 6.39
C ARG A 127 12.37 8.63 5.16
N GLY A 128 12.24 7.75 4.17
CA GLY A 128 11.50 8.03 2.94
C GLY A 128 10.02 8.34 3.18
N SER A 129 9.39 7.62 4.13
CA SER A 129 8.00 7.86 4.52
C SER A 129 7.81 9.23 5.19
N ILE A 130 8.69 9.61 6.12
CA ILE A 130 8.64 10.91 6.80
C ILE A 130 8.90 12.04 5.80
N GLU A 131 9.90 11.90 4.92
CA GLU A 131 10.23 12.90 3.91
C GLU A 131 9.06 13.13 2.94
N LEU A 132 8.42 12.06 2.44
CA LEU A 132 7.24 12.19 1.57
C LEU A 132 6.05 12.85 2.28
N CYS A 133 5.77 12.48 3.53
CA CYS A 133 4.65 13.04 4.30
C CYS A 133 4.85 14.54 4.61
N GLY A 134 6.09 14.99 4.73
CA GLY A 134 6.44 16.39 4.98
C GLY A 134 6.56 17.25 3.70
N PHE A 135 6.61 16.60 2.53
CA PHE A 135 6.84 17.30 1.27
C PHE A 135 5.57 18.00 0.76
N THR A 136 5.72 19.24 0.31
CA THR A 136 4.62 20.05 -0.26
C THR A 136 5.05 20.55 -1.64
N MET A 137 4.10 20.62 -2.57
CA MET A 137 4.28 21.17 -3.91
C MET A 137 3.29 22.30 -4.19
N PRO A 138 3.61 23.24 -5.10
CA PRO A 138 2.65 24.23 -5.54
C PRO A 138 1.40 23.57 -6.14
N ASP A 139 0.23 24.15 -5.88
CA ASP A 139 -1.03 23.67 -6.46
C ASP A 139 -1.19 24.21 -7.89
N GLU A 140 -0.68 23.47 -8.86
CA GLU A 140 -0.79 23.85 -10.27
C GLU A 140 -2.23 23.82 -10.81
N ALA A 141 -3.17 23.18 -10.12
CA ALA A 141 -4.58 23.26 -10.50
C ALA A 141 -5.15 24.69 -10.38
N VAL A 142 -4.54 25.52 -9.52
CA VAL A 142 -4.84 26.96 -9.42
C VAL A 142 -4.25 27.72 -10.62
N LEU A 143 -3.12 27.25 -11.17
CA LEU A 143 -2.50 27.82 -12.38
C LEU A 143 -3.36 27.61 -13.62
N ILE A 144 -3.92 26.42 -13.82
CA ILE A 144 -4.72 26.09 -15.00
C ILE A 144 -6.01 26.91 -15.06
N SER A 145 -6.58 27.29 -13.92
CA SER A 145 -7.78 28.13 -13.87
C SER A 145 -7.53 29.63 -14.17
N ASN A 146 -6.26 30.08 -14.17
CA ASN A 146 -5.88 31.47 -14.35
C ASN A 146 -4.93 31.71 -15.55
N ILE A 147 -4.71 30.70 -16.40
CA ILE A 147 -3.78 30.84 -17.55
C ILE A 147 -4.48 31.55 -18.72
N GLU A 148 -4.46 32.87 -18.71
CA GLU A 148 -4.16 33.66 -19.90
C GLU A 148 -2.87 34.51 -19.70
N GLU A 149 -2.20 34.42 -18.55
CA GLU A 149 -0.96 35.18 -18.28
C GLU A 149 0.20 34.22 -17.92
N ILE A 150 1.32 34.41 -18.61
CA ILE A 150 2.60 33.74 -18.33
C ILE A 150 3.05 34.13 -16.93
N VAL A 151 2.85 33.22 -15.96
CA VAL A 151 3.27 33.44 -14.57
C VAL A 151 4.77 33.20 -14.47
N GLU A 152 5.54 34.22 -14.16
CA GLU A 152 6.98 34.16 -13.93
C GLU A 152 7.31 33.24 -12.73
N GLU A 153 8.50 32.62 -12.69
CA GLU A 153 8.89 31.67 -11.63
C GLU A 153 8.80 32.24 -10.21
N GLU A 154 8.97 33.56 -10.06
CA GLU A 154 8.80 34.23 -8.75
C GLU A 154 7.36 34.27 -8.23
N GLU A 155 6.37 34.14 -9.11
CA GLU A 155 4.96 34.05 -8.73
C GLU A 155 4.55 32.62 -8.40
N LYS A 156 5.16 31.61 -9.01
CA LYS A 156 4.98 30.18 -8.62
C LYS A 156 5.33 29.93 -7.15
N ALA A 157 6.32 30.64 -6.61
CA ALA A 157 6.70 30.56 -5.21
C ALA A 157 5.65 31.14 -4.24
N LYS A 158 4.65 31.89 -4.74
CA LYS A 158 3.56 32.49 -3.95
C LYS A 158 2.27 31.69 -4.00
N LEU A 159 2.21 30.61 -4.80
CA LEU A 159 1.02 29.77 -4.89
C LEU A 159 0.78 28.98 -3.59
N PRO A 160 -0.48 28.72 -3.24
CA PRO A 160 -0.77 27.86 -2.11
C PRO A 160 -0.16 26.48 -2.35
N SER A 161 0.68 26.04 -1.42
CA SER A 161 1.27 24.70 -1.48
C SER A 161 0.32 23.67 -0.88
N LYS A 162 0.18 22.52 -1.55
CA LYS A 162 -0.57 21.36 -1.05
C LYS A 162 0.40 20.24 -0.67
N PRO A 163 0.04 19.43 0.34
CA PRO A 163 0.80 18.20 0.60
C PRO A 163 0.85 17.33 -0.64
N THR A 164 2.04 16.88 -1.02
CA THR A 164 2.26 16.05 -2.21
C THR A 164 1.41 14.78 -2.20
N MET A 165 1.28 14.15 -1.04
CA MET A 165 0.40 13.00 -0.84
C MET A 165 -1.06 13.29 -1.22
N ALA A 166 -1.56 14.52 -1.01
CA ALA A 166 -2.93 14.89 -1.40
C ALA A 166 -3.08 15.00 -2.92
N LEU A 167 -2.07 15.55 -3.60
CA LEU A 167 -2.05 15.64 -5.06
C LEU A 167 -1.98 14.25 -5.71
N LEU A 168 -1.07 13.40 -5.25
CA LEU A 168 -0.95 12.01 -5.72
C LEU A 168 -2.22 11.21 -5.46
N THR A 169 -2.87 11.39 -4.29
CA THR A 169 -4.15 10.74 -3.99
C THR A 169 -5.25 11.21 -4.96
N ALA A 170 -5.29 12.50 -5.29
CA ALA A 170 -6.27 13.02 -6.24
C ALA A 170 -6.08 12.39 -7.63
N MET A 171 -4.85 12.26 -8.09
CA MET A 171 -4.52 11.59 -9.36
C MET A 171 -4.91 10.11 -9.34
N PHE A 172 -4.52 9.38 -8.27
CA PHE A 172 -4.85 7.97 -8.08
C PHE A 172 -6.36 7.69 -8.12
N LEU A 173 -7.19 8.58 -7.54
CA LEU A 173 -8.65 8.43 -7.51
C LEU A 173 -9.36 8.98 -8.75
N SER A 174 -8.75 9.90 -9.49
CA SER A 174 -9.33 10.48 -10.71
C SER A 174 -9.15 9.58 -11.91
N ASP A 175 -8.21 8.66 -11.85
CA ASP A 175 -7.92 7.75 -12.94
C ASP A 175 -9.06 6.74 -13.09
N GLY A 176 -9.78 6.79 -14.23
CA GLY A 176 -10.87 5.86 -14.54
C GLY A 176 -10.45 4.39 -14.65
N TYR A 177 -9.16 4.10 -14.60
CA TYR A 177 -8.59 2.75 -14.71
C TYR A 177 -9.03 1.78 -13.59
N SER A 178 -9.50 2.28 -12.44
CA SER A 178 -10.01 1.41 -11.38
C SER A 178 -11.42 0.87 -11.65
N ARG A 179 -12.15 1.45 -12.62
CA ARG A 179 -13.59 1.16 -12.82
C ARG A 179 -13.95 0.45 -14.12
N GLU A 180 -13.08 0.44 -15.13
CA GLU A 180 -13.41 -0.06 -16.48
C GLU A 180 -12.33 -0.93 -17.13
N SER A 181 -11.54 -1.68 -16.38
CA SER A 181 -10.83 -2.78 -17.03
C SER A 181 -11.89 -3.85 -17.35
N ASN A 182 -12.49 -3.76 -18.53
CA ASN A 182 -13.17 -4.89 -19.15
C ASN A 182 -12.15 -6.03 -19.17
N LEU A 183 -12.26 -6.95 -18.24
CA LEU A 183 -11.68 -8.27 -18.39
C LEU A 183 -12.24 -8.77 -19.72
N ASN A 184 -11.38 -8.88 -20.73
CA ASN A 184 -11.75 -9.55 -21.94
C ASN A 184 -12.17 -10.96 -21.53
N GLU A 185 -13.43 -11.32 -21.81
CA GLU A 185 -13.99 -12.65 -21.53
C GLU A 185 -13.10 -13.80 -22.05
N GLU A 186 -12.19 -13.51 -22.99
CA GLU A 186 -11.19 -14.44 -23.54
C GLU A 186 -10.05 -14.81 -22.56
N GLU A 187 -9.79 -14.03 -21.51
CA GLU A 187 -8.77 -14.36 -20.50
C GLU A 187 -9.34 -15.20 -19.34
N GLU A 188 -10.64 -15.13 -19.09
CA GLU A 188 -11.31 -15.96 -18.08
C GLU A 188 -11.38 -17.44 -18.49
N GLU A 189 -11.53 -17.74 -19.79
CA GLU A 189 -11.53 -19.13 -20.29
C GLU A 189 -10.19 -19.85 -20.14
N LYS A 190 -9.08 -19.11 -20.05
CA LYS A 190 -7.72 -19.72 -19.89
C LYS A 190 -7.33 -20.01 -18.45
N ARG A 191 -8.13 -19.58 -17.46
CA ARG A 191 -7.86 -19.82 -16.03
C ARG A 191 -8.26 -21.21 -15.52
N THR A 192 -8.90 -22.05 -16.34
CA THR A 192 -9.44 -23.35 -15.92
C THR A 192 -8.50 -24.55 -16.08
N GLU A 193 -7.30 -24.38 -16.58
CA GLU A 193 -6.34 -25.48 -16.70
C GLU A 193 -5.19 -25.32 -15.70
N GLY A 194 -5.25 -26.10 -14.66
CA GLY A 194 -4.40 -26.36 -13.52
C GLY A 194 -2.87 -26.25 -13.67
N GLU A 195 -2.34 -25.05 -13.76
CA GLU A 195 -0.94 -24.79 -13.43
C GLU A 195 -0.84 -24.28 -11.99
N PHE A 196 0.08 -24.83 -11.23
CA PHE A 196 0.46 -24.36 -9.90
C PHE A 196 0.90 -22.90 -10.02
N PHE A 197 0.01 -21.97 -9.65
CA PHE A 197 0.29 -20.55 -9.72
C PHE A 197 1.19 -20.14 -8.56
N ASP A 198 2.39 -19.69 -8.86
CA ASP A 198 3.19 -18.86 -7.98
C ASP A 198 2.53 -17.46 -7.96
N GLU A 199 1.75 -17.18 -6.89
CA GLU A 199 0.93 -15.96 -6.76
C GLU A 199 1.77 -14.67 -6.84
N GLU A 200 3.01 -14.68 -6.35
CA GLU A 200 3.93 -13.55 -6.41
C GLU A 200 4.32 -13.22 -7.86
N HIS A 201 4.63 -14.25 -8.66
CA HIS A 201 4.93 -14.10 -10.09
C HIS A 201 3.72 -13.65 -10.92
N ALA A 202 2.52 -14.09 -10.55
CA ALA A 202 1.29 -13.66 -11.23
C ALA A 202 1.00 -12.18 -11.00
N ILE A 203 1.20 -11.68 -9.77
CA ILE A 203 1.02 -10.26 -9.44
C ILE A 203 2.08 -9.39 -10.12
N GLU A 204 3.34 -9.83 -10.15
CA GLU A 204 4.40 -9.13 -10.90
C GLU A 204 4.09 -9.06 -12.40
N LYS A 205 3.54 -10.13 -12.98
CA LYS A 205 3.16 -10.18 -14.38
C LYS A 205 1.97 -9.26 -14.70
N ILE A 206 0.97 -9.20 -13.82
CA ILE A 206 -0.16 -8.26 -13.91
C ILE A 206 0.36 -6.82 -13.75
N ALA A 207 1.27 -6.58 -12.80
CA ALA A 207 1.91 -5.28 -12.61
C ALA A 207 2.62 -4.78 -13.86
N ALA A 208 3.34 -5.68 -14.54
CA ALA A 208 4.07 -5.35 -15.76
C ALA A 208 3.15 -5.14 -16.97
N SER A 209 1.95 -5.72 -16.97
CA SER A 209 0.99 -5.66 -18.08
C SER A 209 -0.13 -4.64 -17.88
N SER A 210 -0.25 -4.05 -16.69
CA SER A 210 -1.33 -3.12 -16.37
C SER A 210 -1.13 -1.77 -17.02
N ASP A 211 -2.18 -1.28 -17.69
CA ASP A 211 -2.26 0.09 -18.21
C ASP A 211 -2.45 1.16 -17.11
N ASP A 212 -2.55 0.74 -15.85
CA ASP A 212 -2.77 1.62 -14.69
C ASP A 212 -1.44 2.28 -14.24
N PRO A 213 -1.17 3.54 -14.62
CA PRO A 213 0.09 4.20 -14.28
C PRO A 213 0.22 4.52 -12.79
N PHE A 214 -0.92 4.55 -12.04
CA PHE A 214 -0.95 4.92 -10.62
C PHE A 214 -1.02 3.73 -9.67
N GLN A 215 -1.04 2.48 -10.15
CA GLN A 215 -1.20 1.29 -9.32
C GLN A 215 -0.24 1.21 -8.11
N HIS A 216 1.01 1.62 -8.31
CA HIS A 216 2.03 1.57 -7.24
C HIS A 216 1.83 2.62 -6.14
N PHE A 217 0.99 3.63 -6.38
CA PHE A 217 0.68 4.60 -5.33
C PHE A 217 -0.06 3.96 -4.14
N ALA A 218 -0.80 2.89 -4.35
CA ALA A 218 -1.38 2.11 -3.26
C ALA A 218 -0.30 1.56 -2.31
N ALA A 219 0.83 1.09 -2.86
CA ALA A 219 1.97 0.66 -2.05
C ALA A 219 2.68 1.84 -1.35
N VAL A 220 2.73 3.01 -1.99
CA VAL A 220 3.24 4.24 -1.36
C VAL A 220 2.38 4.63 -0.15
N LEU A 221 1.06 4.58 -0.26
CA LEU A 221 0.13 4.84 0.86
C LEU A 221 0.33 3.84 1.99
N MET A 222 0.42 2.54 1.67
CA MET A 222 0.70 1.51 2.65
C MET A 222 2.00 1.77 3.40
N ASN A 223 3.06 2.11 2.70
CA ASN A 223 4.36 2.39 3.29
C ASN A 223 4.36 3.69 4.11
N ALA A 224 3.78 4.77 3.59
CA ALA A 224 3.67 6.04 4.29
C ALA A 224 2.89 5.91 5.62
N THR A 225 1.87 5.04 5.67
CA THR A 225 1.08 4.81 6.90
C THR A 225 1.77 3.94 7.96
N GLN A 226 2.97 3.40 7.69
CA GLN A 226 3.82 2.78 8.73
C GLN A 226 4.25 3.79 9.79
N VAL A 227 4.44 5.06 9.39
CA VAL A 227 4.78 6.14 10.32
C VAL A 227 3.51 6.87 10.80
N GLU A 228 3.57 7.43 11.99
CA GLU A 228 2.43 8.13 12.61
C GLU A 228 1.96 9.33 11.77
N GLN A 229 2.88 10.08 11.19
CA GLN A 229 2.58 11.23 10.33
C GLN A 229 1.73 10.82 9.13
N GLY A 230 2.04 9.70 8.49
CA GLY A 230 1.28 9.17 7.37
C GLY A 230 -0.12 8.71 7.78
N ARG A 231 -0.26 8.00 8.91
CA ARG A 231 -1.59 7.62 9.44
C ARG A 231 -2.44 8.85 9.76
N ARG A 232 -1.88 9.83 10.46
CA ARG A 232 -2.57 11.10 10.76
C ARG A 232 -2.99 11.82 9.49
N PHE A 233 -2.13 11.84 8.46
CA PHE A 233 -2.45 12.49 7.20
C PHE A 233 -3.63 11.79 6.50
N VAL A 234 -3.62 10.46 6.41
CA VAL A 234 -4.65 9.66 5.72
C VAL A 234 -5.99 9.69 6.46
N MET A 235 -5.97 9.68 7.80
CA MET A 235 -7.18 9.71 8.65
C MET A 235 -7.72 11.12 8.88
N ARG A 236 -6.95 12.18 8.61
CA ARG A 236 -7.39 13.55 8.83
C ARG A 236 -8.59 13.89 7.95
N ILE A 237 -9.61 14.52 8.56
CA ILE A 237 -10.76 15.03 7.83
C ILE A 237 -10.38 16.32 7.12
N HIS A 238 -10.56 16.35 5.80
CA HIS A 238 -10.34 17.50 4.96
C HIS A 238 -11.70 18.13 4.61
N TYR A 239 -11.93 19.36 5.04
CA TYR A 239 -13.15 20.10 4.71
C TYR A 239 -12.95 20.82 3.37
N LYS A 240 -13.89 20.62 2.44
CA LYS A 240 -13.91 21.34 1.17
C LYS A 240 -14.42 22.78 1.34
N ASP A 241 -15.37 22.95 2.26
CA ASP A 241 -15.97 24.23 2.66
C ASP A 241 -16.38 24.16 4.13
N ASN A 242 -16.55 25.32 4.79
CA ASN A 242 -17.02 25.40 6.18
C ASN A 242 -18.46 24.87 6.42
N LYS A 243 -19.15 24.37 5.40
CA LYS A 243 -20.56 23.94 5.45
C LYS A 243 -20.80 22.48 5.03
N THR A 244 -19.83 21.80 4.39
CA THR A 244 -19.98 20.43 3.93
C THR A 244 -19.25 19.45 4.84
N LYS A 245 -19.83 18.24 5.03
CA LYS A 245 -19.16 17.15 5.74
C LYS A 245 -17.82 16.90 5.07
N GLY A 246 -16.72 17.02 5.80
CA GLY A 246 -15.40 16.72 5.30
C GLY A 246 -15.21 15.20 5.14
N PHE A 247 -14.30 14.80 4.26
CA PHE A 247 -13.92 13.41 4.04
C PHE A 247 -12.44 13.23 4.39
N SER A 248 -12.11 12.07 4.92
CA SER A 248 -10.70 11.64 5.05
C SER A 248 -10.21 11.02 3.74
N ILE A 249 -8.89 11.01 3.55
CA ILE A 249 -8.30 10.25 2.43
C ILE A 249 -8.66 8.78 2.58
N LEU A 250 -8.60 8.24 3.79
CA LEU A 250 -8.96 6.85 4.08
C LEU A 250 -10.36 6.51 3.56
N GLU A 251 -11.36 7.32 3.89
CA GLU A 251 -12.74 7.10 3.43
C GLU A 251 -12.85 7.04 1.90
N ARG A 252 -12.07 7.88 1.20
CA ARG A 252 -12.08 7.93 -0.26
C ARG A 252 -11.42 6.74 -0.94
N ILE A 253 -10.37 6.17 -0.33
CA ILE A 253 -9.62 5.06 -0.92
C ILE A 253 -10.19 3.69 -0.58
N LEU A 254 -11.16 3.57 0.35
CA LEU A 254 -11.75 2.29 0.72
C LEU A 254 -12.43 1.57 -0.46
N SER A 255 -12.95 2.32 -1.45
CA SER A 255 -13.51 1.73 -2.68
C SER A 255 -12.48 0.92 -3.47
N GLU A 256 -11.19 1.23 -3.34
CA GLU A 256 -10.11 0.51 -4.04
C GLU A 256 -9.86 -0.90 -3.50
N LEU A 257 -10.44 -1.27 -2.34
CA LEU A 257 -10.51 -2.67 -1.90
C LEU A 257 -11.34 -3.55 -2.84
N ARG A 258 -12.16 -2.94 -3.71
CA ARG A 258 -12.97 -3.61 -4.75
C ARG A 258 -12.39 -3.41 -6.15
N SER A 259 -11.20 -2.84 -6.29
CA SER A 259 -10.52 -2.63 -7.58
C SER A 259 -10.22 -3.96 -8.26
N ASN A 260 -10.31 -4.00 -9.58
CA ASN A 260 -9.87 -5.16 -10.36
C ASN A 260 -8.34 -5.35 -10.31
N ASN A 261 -7.59 -4.27 -10.00
CA ASN A 261 -6.13 -4.31 -9.90
C ASN A 261 -5.68 -4.86 -8.52
N PRO A 262 -5.02 -6.04 -8.44
CA PRO A 262 -4.59 -6.64 -7.20
C PRO A 262 -3.54 -5.81 -6.45
N ILE A 263 -2.73 -5.02 -7.16
CA ILE A 263 -1.73 -4.14 -6.53
C ILE A 263 -2.44 -3.03 -5.75
N ARG A 264 -3.49 -2.44 -6.32
CA ARG A 264 -4.33 -1.47 -5.62
C ARG A 264 -4.96 -2.09 -4.39
N ARG A 265 -5.62 -3.25 -4.53
CA ARG A 265 -6.26 -3.93 -3.39
C ARG A 265 -5.29 -4.22 -2.26
N ARG A 266 -4.11 -4.81 -2.58
CA ARG A 266 -3.08 -5.13 -1.58
C ARG A 266 -2.57 -3.89 -0.87
N GLY A 267 -2.22 -2.83 -1.60
CA GLY A 267 -1.72 -1.59 -1.01
C GLY A 267 -2.74 -0.89 -0.11
N ILE A 268 -4.01 -0.88 -0.52
CA ILE A 268 -5.08 -0.30 0.30
C ILE A 268 -5.39 -1.16 1.52
N ALA A 269 -5.39 -2.49 1.40
CA ALA A 269 -5.54 -3.39 2.56
C ALA A 269 -4.44 -3.14 3.61
N GLY A 270 -3.19 -2.97 3.17
CA GLY A 270 -2.09 -2.62 4.07
C GLY A 270 -2.24 -1.23 4.70
N THR A 271 -2.73 -0.25 3.94
CA THR A 271 -3.06 1.09 4.46
C THR A 271 -4.14 1.03 5.55
N VAL A 272 -5.22 0.29 5.29
CA VAL A 272 -6.31 0.04 6.23
C VAL A 272 -5.78 -0.60 7.51
N LYS A 273 -5.00 -1.68 7.40
CA LYS A 273 -4.38 -2.33 8.55
C LYS A 273 -3.53 -1.35 9.36
N ASN A 274 -2.68 -0.57 8.70
CA ASN A 274 -1.82 0.40 9.39
C ASN A 274 -2.63 1.46 10.14
N CYS A 275 -3.75 1.93 9.59
CA CYS A 275 -4.64 2.85 10.29
C CYS A 275 -5.31 2.20 11.52
N CYS A 276 -5.59 0.89 11.50
CA CYS A 276 -6.18 0.17 12.62
C CYS A 276 -5.21 -0.01 13.83
N PHE A 277 -3.91 0.30 13.69
CA PHE A 277 -2.99 0.39 14.84
C PHE A 277 -3.30 1.57 15.76
N ASP A 278 -3.98 2.61 15.28
CA ASP A 278 -4.37 3.73 16.10
C ASP A 278 -5.64 3.40 16.89
N LYS A 279 -5.44 2.97 18.14
CA LYS A 279 -6.54 2.55 19.04
C LYS A 279 -7.50 3.69 19.36
N ASP A 280 -7.00 4.91 19.45
CA ASP A 280 -7.81 6.07 19.78
C ASP A 280 -8.79 6.41 18.66
N SER A 281 -8.42 6.08 17.42
CA SER A 281 -9.26 6.24 16.23
C SER A 281 -10.21 5.05 15.96
N ALA A 282 -10.10 3.92 16.71
CA ALA A 282 -10.83 2.70 16.41
C ALA A 282 -12.36 2.91 16.40
N TRP A 283 -12.90 3.69 17.34
CA TRP A 283 -14.33 4.00 17.38
C TRP A 283 -14.77 4.77 16.13
N TRP A 284 -14.01 5.76 15.71
CA TRP A 284 -14.27 6.56 14.51
C TRP A 284 -14.16 5.72 13.24
N LEU A 285 -13.14 4.88 13.13
CA LEU A 285 -12.97 3.97 12.00
C LEU A 285 -14.17 3.02 11.82
N ILE A 286 -14.70 2.49 12.92
CA ILE A 286 -15.79 1.52 12.89
C ILE A 286 -17.14 2.20 12.61
N ASN A 287 -17.43 3.33 13.28
CA ASN A 287 -18.78 3.90 13.29
C ASN A 287 -18.99 5.03 12.29
N GLU A 288 -17.96 5.83 11.98
CA GLU A 288 -18.06 6.96 11.06
C GLU A 288 -17.59 6.61 9.64
N ILE A 289 -16.51 5.82 9.55
CA ILE A 289 -15.90 5.39 8.26
C ILE A 289 -16.51 4.07 7.77
N CYS A 290 -17.19 3.31 8.63
CA CYS A 290 -17.73 1.99 8.32
C CYS A 290 -16.67 1.02 7.80
N ILE A 291 -15.45 1.09 8.38
CA ILE A 291 -14.29 0.37 7.87
C ILE A 291 -14.49 -1.15 7.87
N VAL A 292 -15.25 -1.67 8.86
CA VAL A 292 -15.49 -3.13 9.02
C VAL A 292 -16.22 -3.70 7.81
N GLN A 293 -17.27 -3.02 7.31
CA GLN A 293 -18.00 -3.46 6.11
C GLN A 293 -17.08 -3.53 4.89
N ASN A 294 -16.23 -2.51 4.72
CA ASN A 294 -15.27 -2.46 3.61
C ASN A 294 -14.20 -3.56 3.70
N ILE A 295 -13.77 -3.93 4.92
CA ILE A 295 -12.83 -5.05 5.14
C ILE A 295 -13.53 -6.40 4.89
N LEU A 296 -14.76 -6.57 5.36
CA LEU A 296 -15.48 -7.84 5.24
C LEU A 296 -15.90 -8.15 3.80
N TYR A 297 -16.11 -7.14 2.96
CA TYR A 297 -16.55 -7.33 1.58
C TYR A 297 -15.61 -8.23 0.76
N PRO A 298 -14.29 -7.98 0.67
CA PRO A 298 -13.37 -8.88 -0.01
C PRO A 298 -13.13 -10.21 0.71
N LEU A 299 -13.42 -10.30 2.01
CA LEU A 299 -13.30 -11.55 2.78
C LEU A 299 -14.53 -12.46 2.64
N ALA A 300 -15.69 -11.90 2.27
CA ALA A 300 -16.90 -12.66 2.02
C ALA A 300 -16.75 -13.50 0.73
N GLY A 301 -17.25 -14.72 0.77
CA GLY A 301 -17.21 -15.68 -0.34
C GLY A 301 -18.58 -16.11 -0.81
N PRO A 302 -18.64 -17.15 -1.66
CA PRO A 302 -19.87 -17.66 -2.27
C PRO A 302 -20.72 -18.54 -1.34
N GLU A 303 -20.33 -18.67 -0.07
CA GLU A 303 -21.00 -19.57 0.86
C GLU A 303 -22.44 -19.18 1.10
N GLU A 304 -23.32 -20.17 1.10
CA GLU A 304 -24.73 -19.96 1.40
C GLU A 304 -24.90 -19.70 2.91
N LEU A 305 -25.43 -18.53 3.25
CA LEU A 305 -25.72 -18.12 4.63
C LEU A 305 -27.20 -18.33 4.92
N ASP A 306 -27.53 -18.77 6.12
CA ASP A 306 -28.91 -18.88 6.56
C ASP A 306 -29.53 -17.51 6.91
N LEU A 307 -30.84 -17.49 7.17
CA LEU A 307 -31.56 -16.24 7.50
C LEU A 307 -31.12 -15.62 8.83
N GLU A 308 -30.65 -16.44 9.77
CA GLU A 308 -30.18 -15.96 11.06
C GLU A 308 -28.80 -15.31 10.93
N ASP A 309 -27.92 -15.90 10.14
CA ASP A 309 -26.60 -15.34 9.83
C ASP A 309 -26.68 -14.02 9.06
N LYS A 310 -27.62 -13.91 8.10
CA LYS A 310 -27.87 -12.67 7.34
C LYS A 310 -28.45 -11.53 8.18
N ARG A 311 -29.05 -11.84 9.33
CA ARG A 311 -29.72 -10.83 10.15
C ARG A 311 -28.73 -9.83 10.76
N GLY A 312 -28.80 -8.58 10.31
CA GLY A 312 -27.91 -7.49 10.75
C GLY A 312 -26.61 -7.40 9.98
N MET A 313 -26.37 -8.30 9.01
CA MET A 313 -25.26 -8.25 8.09
C MET A 313 -25.57 -7.29 6.93
N ASP A 314 -24.56 -6.59 6.43
CA ASP A 314 -24.68 -5.76 5.24
C ASP A 314 -25.05 -6.63 4.02
N PRO A 315 -26.07 -6.26 3.24
CA PRO A 315 -26.47 -7.00 2.04
C PRO A 315 -25.36 -7.21 1.02
N ASP A 316 -24.45 -6.26 0.86
CA ASP A 316 -23.29 -6.37 -0.06
C ASP A 316 -22.41 -7.61 0.22
N LEU A 317 -22.47 -8.15 1.43
CA LEU A 317 -21.67 -9.31 1.81
C LEU A 317 -22.21 -10.64 1.29
N TRP A 318 -23.50 -10.70 0.88
CA TRP A 318 -24.16 -11.95 0.51
C TRP A 318 -25.11 -11.88 -0.68
N LEU A 319 -25.45 -10.68 -1.20
CA LEU A 319 -26.42 -10.54 -2.30
C LEU A 319 -25.94 -11.18 -3.62
N GLU A 320 -24.66 -11.17 -3.88
CA GLU A 320 -24.07 -11.80 -5.08
C GLU A 320 -24.19 -13.35 -5.03
N GLY A 321 -24.40 -13.93 -3.84
CA GLY A 321 -24.62 -15.37 -3.68
C GLY A 321 -23.42 -16.18 -4.20
N ILE A 322 -23.70 -17.15 -5.08
CA ILE A 322 -22.69 -18.05 -5.64
C ILE A 322 -21.68 -17.33 -6.56
N ASP A 323 -22.03 -16.17 -7.07
CA ASP A 323 -21.15 -15.38 -7.95
C ASP A 323 -20.16 -14.52 -7.15
N LYS A 324 -20.30 -14.48 -5.82
CA LYS A 324 -19.37 -13.76 -4.94
C LYS A 324 -17.99 -14.39 -4.95
N VAL A 325 -17.00 -13.62 -5.37
CA VAL A 325 -15.61 -14.05 -5.39
C VAL A 325 -14.88 -13.46 -4.18
N ARG A 326 -14.34 -14.34 -3.31
CA ARG A 326 -13.44 -13.93 -2.23
C ARG A 326 -12.11 -13.44 -2.81
N GLU A 327 -11.49 -12.47 -2.12
CA GLU A 327 -10.15 -12.00 -2.47
C GLU A 327 -9.18 -13.17 -2.71
N PRO A 328 -8.65 -13.34 -3.92
CA PRO A 328 -7.76 -14.45 -4.22
C PRO A 328 -6.36 -14.29 -3.61
N ASP A 329 -5.88 -13.03 -3.44
CA ASP A 329 -4.54 -12.77 -2.94
C ASP A 329 -4.42 -13.03 -1.43
N THR A 330 -3.63 -14.04 -1.06
CA THR A 330 -3.39 -14.47 0.31
C THR A 330 -2.84 -13.35 1.20
N VAL A 331 -1.95 -12.51 0.66
CA VAL A 331 -1.38 -11.37 1.41
C VAL A 331 -2.46 -10.33 1.71
N THR A 332 -3.32 -10.04 0.75
CA THR A 332 -4.44 -9.11 0.94
C THR A 332 -5.42 -9.62 1.98
N ARG A 333 -5.78 -10.93 1.93
CA ARG A 333 -6.63 -11.55 2.95
C ARG A 333 -6.02 -11.45 4.34
N LEU A 334 -4.74 -11.79 4.48
CA LEU A 334 -4.02 -11.68 5.76
C LEU A 334 -4.06 -10.26 6.32
N LEU A 335 -3.74 -9.25 5.50
CA LEU A 335 -3.77 -7.85 5.92
C LEU A 335 -5.14 -7.40 6.43
N LEU A 336 -6.21 -7.85 5.77
CA LEU A 336 -7.59 -7.52 6.15
C LEU A 336 -8.03 -8.24 7.43
N VAL A 337 -7.69 -9.51 7.62
CA VAL A 337 -7.95 -10.25 8.87
C VAL A 337 -7.19 -9.62 10.04
N GLU A 338 -5.93 -9.25 9.84
CA GLU A 338 -5.14 -8.55 10.85
C GLU A 338 -5.71 -7.15 11.18
N ALA A 339 -6.32 -6.46 10.22
CA ALA A 339 -7.03 -5.21 10.49
C ALA A 339 -8.24 -5.42 11.43
N ILE A 340 -9.05 -6.46 11.20
CA ILE A 340 -10.13 -6.83 12.13
C ILE A 340 -9.58 -7.19 13.51
N LEU A 341 -8.48 -7.95 13.57
CA LEU A 341 -7.84 -8.33 14.80
C LEU A 341 -7.40 -7.11 15.63
N LEU A 342 -6.77 -6.12 14.99
CA LEU A 342 -6.35 -4.87 15.62
C LEU A 342 -7.55 -4.07 16.16
N LEU A 343 -8.64 -4.01 15.41
CA LEU A 343 -9.88 -3.37 15.86
C LEU A 343 -10.51 -4.10 17.05
N CYS A 344 -10.53 -5.45 17.04
CA CYS A 344 -11.00 -6.24 18.17
C CYS A 344 -10.15 -6.03 19.43
N ALA A 345 -8.82 -5.91 19.27
CA ALA A 345 -7.89 -5.66 20.36
C ALA A 345 -7.96 -4.24 20.94
N SER A 346 -8.64 -3.31 20.26
CA SER A 346 -8.78 -1.93 20.71
C SER A 346 -9.76 -1.76 21.88
N GLY A 347 -10.51 -2.82 22.25
CA GLY A 347 -11.36 -2.85 23.43
C GLY A 347 -12.84 -3.21 23.16
N ARG A 348 -13.63 -3.31 24.22
CA ARG A 348 -15.05 -3.67 24.14
C ARG A 348 -15.86 -2.78 23.19
N ARG A 349 -15.65 -1.46 23.25
CA ARG A 349 -16.36 -0.49 22.38
C ARG A 349 -16.17 -0.75 20.89
N SER A 350 -15.05 -1.35 20.51
CA SER A 350 -14.78 -1.77 19.12
C SER A 350 -15.41 -3.12 18.82
N ARG A 351 -15.34 -4.09 19.74
CA ARG A 351 -15.84 -5.45 19.52
C ARG A 351 -17.36 -5.52 19.35
N GLU A 352 -18.13 -4.73 20.11
CA GLU A 352 -19.59 -4.76 20.03
C GLU A 352 -20.13 -4.41 18.63
N PRO A 353 -19.74 -3.28 17.99
CA PRO A 353 -20.16 -3.00 16.61
C PRO A 353 -19.69 -4.05 15.61
N ILE A 354 -18.49 -4.63 15.79
CA ILE A 354 -17.96 -5.68 14.90
C ILE A 354 -18.82 -6.96 15.02
N ARG A 355 -19.28 -7.32 16.23
CA ARG A 355 -20.24 -8.42 16.46
C ARG A 355 -21.59 -8.17 15.78
N VAL A 356 -22.11 -6.95 15.92
CA VAL A 356 -23.37 -6.54 15.29
C VAL A 356 -23.31 -6.66 13.78
N GLN A 357 -22.16 -6.32 13.17
CA GLN A 357 -21.92 -6.44 11.74
C GLN A 357 -21.64 -7.88 11.28
N ARG A 358 -21.75 -8.86 12.15
CA ARG A 358 -21.61 -10.29 11.84
C ARG A 358 -20.22 -10.69 11.30
N ALA A 359 -19.17 -9.98 11.68
CA ALA A 359 -17.81 -10.31 11.27
C ALA A 359 -17.43 -11.77 11.61
N TYR A 360 -17.88 -12.31 12.74
CA TYR A 360 -17.67 -13.71 13.11
C TYR A 360 -18.16 -14.70 12.04
N VAL A 361 -19.32 -14.45 11.44
CA VAL A 361 -19.91 -15.35 10.44
C VAL A 361 -19.02 -15.39 9.18
N ILE A 362 -18.61 -14.23 8.68
CA ILE A 362 -17.74 -14.13 7.50
C ILE A 362 -16.39 -14.80 7.77
N LEU A 363 -15.76 -14.51 8.91
CA LEU A 363 -14.48 -15.10 9.28
C LEU A 363 -14.56 -16.62 9.43
N LYS A 364 -15.64 -17.14 10.04
CA LYS A 364 -15.88 -18.58 10.18
C LYS A 364 -16.04 -19.25 8.81
N MET A 365 -16.82 -18.64 7.89
CA MET A 365 -17.02 -19.21 6.55
C MET A 365 -15.73 -19.18 5.74
N MET A 366 -14.94 -18.11 5.88
CA MET A 366 -13.63 -18.01 5.24
C MET A 366 -12.67 -19.11 5.74
N ASP A 367 -12.61 -19.35 7.05
CA ASP A 367 -11.72 -20.33 7.67
C ASP A 367 -11.98 -21.78 7.18
N LEU A 368 -13.23 -22.11 6.83
CA LEU A 368 -13.58 -23.43 6.29
C LEU A 368 -12.93 -23.75 4.94
N SER A 369 -12.53 -22.74 4.20
CA SER A 369 -11.92 -22.86 2.85
C SER A 369 -10.51 -22.26 2.77
N GLU A 370 -9.98 -21.73 3.90
CA GLU A 370 -8.64 -21.13 3.91
C GLU A 370 -7.55 -22.20 3.96
N GLU A 371 -6.55 -22.06 3.09
CA GLU A 371 -5.42 -22.98 3.00
C GLU A 371 -4.19 -22.48 3.79
N SER A 372 -4.14 -21.17 4.09
CA SER A 372 -3.05 -20.57 4.86
C SER A 372 -3.22 -20.76 6.35
N GLU A 373 -2.34 -21.52 6.97
CA GLU A 373 -2.27 -21.69 8.43
C GLU A 373 -2.17 -20.35 9.17
N GLU A 374 -1.38 -19.41 8.65
CA GLU A 374 -1.19 -18.09 9.23
C GLU A 374 -2.51 -17.30 9.27
N ILE A 375 -3.31 -17.35 8.23
CA ILE A 375 -4.62 -16.69 8.17
C ILE A 375 -5.59 -17.37 9.13
N SER A 376 -5.66 -18.71 9.16
CA SER A 376 -6.52 -19.46 10.09
C SER A 376 -6.18 -19.16 11.55
N ASP A 377 -4.90 -19.05 11.89
CA ASP A 377 -4.47 -18.62 13.24
C ASP A 377 -5.00 -17.22 13.56
N ARG A 378 -4.87 -16.26 12.65
CA ARG A 378 -5.39 -14.90 12.87
C ARG A 378 -6.91 -14.85 12.95
N ILE A 379 -7.61 -15.67 12.18
CA ILE A 379 -9.07 -15.82 12.28
C ILE A 379 -9.42 -16.37 13.67
N SER A 380 -8.73 -17.41 14.14
CA SER A 380 -8.93 -17.97 15.49
C SER A 380 -8.78 -16.91 16.56
N ASP A 381 -7.75 -16.08 16.48
CA ASP A 381 -7.53 -14.95 17.38
C ASP A 381 -8.69 -13.94 17.35
N CYS A 382 -9.17 -13.57 16.16
CA CYS A 382 -10.33 -12.70 16.01
C CYS A 382 -11.57 -13.32 16.69
N VAL A 383 -11.80 -14.62 16.47
CA VAL A 383 -12.94 -15.36 17.03
C VAL A 383 -12.89 -15.39 18.56
N GLN A 384 -11.71 -15.57 19.15
CA GLN A 384 -11.55 -15.52 20.61
C GLN A 384 -11.99 -14.17 21.17
N PHE A 385 -11.60 -13.05 20.55
CA PHE A 385 -12.06 -11.72 20.95
C PHE A 385 -13.57 -11.53 20.76
N LEU A 386 -14.11 -11.99 19.63
CA LEU A 386 -15.53 -11.80 19.30
C LEU A 386 -16.46 -12.68 20.16
N ARG A 387 -15.97 -13.81 20.70
CA ARG A 387 -16.73 -14.71 21.57
C ARG A 387 -16.56 -14.41 23.07
N ARG A 388 -15.64 -13.53 23.43
CA ARG A 388 -15.36 -13.20 24.81
C ARG A 388 -16.59 -12.59 25.48
N ASP A 389 -16.94 -13.07 26.68
CA ASP A 389 -17.95 -12.45 27.53
C ASP A 389 -17.39 -11.14 28.12
N GLU A 390 -18.15 -10.08 27.99
CA GLU A 390 -17.79 -8.77 28.49
C GLU A 390 -18.56 -8.48 29.77
N ASP A 391 -17.90 -8.54 30.91
CA ASP A 391 -18.54 -8.38 32.25
C ASP A 391 -18.77 -6.94 32.68
N GLY A 392 -18.64 -5.97 31.81
CA GLY A 392 -19.00 -4.57 32.05
C GLY A 392 -17.96 -3.74 32.81
N THR A 393 -16.86 -4.33 33.27
CA THR A 393 -15.82 -3.62 34.04
C THR A 393 -14.74 -2.98 33.20
N ASP A 394 -14.68 -3.28 31.90
CA ASP A 394 -13.61 -2.89 30.98
C ASP A 394 -13.92 -1.63 30.13
N GLU A 395 -14.64 -0.66 30.66
CA GLU A 395 -14.76 0.63 30.00
C GLU A 395 -13.40 1.35 30.00
N GLY A 396 -12.56 1.04 29.03
CA GLY A 396 -11.30 1.75 28.79
C GLY A 396 -10.02 0.93 28.91
N SER A 397 -10.05 -0.34 29.34
CA SER A 397 -8.87 -1.19 29.24
C SER A 397 -8.69 -1.66 27.79
N SER A 398 -7.61 -1.22 27.14
CA SER A 398 -7.18 -1.83 25.89
C SER A 398 -6.64 -3.23 26.21
N ASP A 399 -7.28 -4.29 25.68
CA ASP A 399 -6.68 -5.61 25.72
C ASP A 399 -5.36 -5.55 24.97
N ARG A 400 -4.26 -5.61 25.69
CA ARG A 400 -2.94 -5.75 25.09
C ARG A 400 -2.81 -7.18 24.64
N MET A 401 -2.82 -7.37 23.34
CA MET A 401 -2.63 -8.70 22.78
C MET A 401 -1.21 -9.18 23.01
N MET A 402 -1.09 -10.44 23.38
CA MET A 402 0.20 -11.14 23.45
C MET A 402 0.72 -11.60 22.07
N TYR A 403 0.28 -10.95 21.00
CA TYR A 403 0.80 -11.25 19.66
C TYR A 403 2.15 -10.59 19.48
N GLY A 404 3.17 -11.43 19.36
CA GLY A 404 4.56 -10.98 19.37
C GLY A 404 4.98 -10.09 18.21
N SER A 405 4.25 -10.11 17.09
CA SER A 405 4.62 -9.29 15.94
C SER A 405 3.56 -9.29 14.86
N VAL A 406 3.35 -8.15 14.24
CA VAL A 406 2.56 -8.00 13.02
C VAL A 406 3.50 -7.63 11.89
N SER A 407 3.45 -8.37 10.78
CA SER A 407 4.29 -8.06 9.63
C SER A 407 3.67 -6.94 8.81
N VAL A 408 4.45 -5.89 8.54
CA VAL A 408 4.11 -4.84 7.59
C VAL A 408 5.26 -4.73 6.61
N ASN A 409 5.01 -4.98 5.33
CA ASN A 409 6.02 -4.95 4.26
C ASN A 409 7.28 -5.78 4.57
N GLY A 410 7.10 -6.99 5.15
CA GLY A 410 8.21 -7.85 5.54
C GLY A 410 9.01 -7.38 6.76
N LYS A 411 8.59 -6.29 7.41
CA LYS A 411 9.12 -5.88 8.71
C LYS A 411 8.19 -6.35 9.81
N MET A 412 8.76 -7.08 10.77
CA MET A 412 8.06 -7.48 12.00
C MET A 412 7.95 -6.24 12.90
N LEU A 413 6.74 -5.74 13.10
CA LEU A 413 6.48 -4.74 14.13
C LEU A 413 6.09 -5.47 15.40
N ALA A 414 6.98 -5.44 16.41
CA ALA A 414 6.67 -5.98 17.72
C ALA A 414 5.57 -5.13 18.35
N LEU A 415 4.46 -5.78 18.73
CA LEU A 415 3.50 -5.16 19.63
C LEU A 415 4.16 -5.03 21.02
N PRO A 416 3.88 -3.94 21.77
CA PRO A 416 4.44 -3.80 23.11
C PRO A 416 4.03 -5.00 23.97
N ALA A 417 5.01 -5.61 24.61
CA ALA A 417 4.76 -6.70 25.55
C ALA A 417 3.82 -6.22 26.68
N PRO A 418 2.90 -7.06 27.17
CA PRO A 418 2.08 -6.73 28.31
C PRO A 418 2.94 -6.41 29.54
N SER A 419 2.51 -5.45 30.34
CA SER A 419 3.23 -5.10 31.57
C SER A 419 3.24 -6.29 32.54
N ALA A 420 4.26 -6.37 33.42
CA ALA A 420 4.39 -7.49 34.38
C ALA A 420 3.15 -7.67 35.28
N SER A 421 2.36 -6.60 35.49
CA SER A 421 1.08 -6.68 36.23
C SER A 421 -0.06 -7.39 35.49
N GLU A 422 0.00 -7.45 34.15
CA GLU A 422 -0.99 -8.13 33.30
C GLU A 422 -0.65 -9.60 33.08
N GLN A 423 0.64 -9.99 33.20
CA GLN A 423 1.06 -11.39 33.11
C GLN A 423 0.59 -12.24 34.31
N VAL A 424 0.30 -11.63 35.47
CA VAL A 424 -0.17 -12.32 36.68
C VAL A 424 -1.67 -12.61 36.63
N ARG A 425 -2.47 -11.78 35.94
CA ARG A 425 -3.91 -11.98 35.81
C ARG A 425 -4.32 -13.10 34.85
N GLY A 426 -3.49 -13.48 33.90
CA GLY A 426 -3.77 -14.56 32.94
C GLY A 426 -3.39 -15.96 33.45
N LYS A 427 -2.90 -16.11 34.68
CA LYS A 427 -2.48 -17.42 35.22
C LYS A 427 -3.40 -18.04 36.28
N ASP A 428 -4.38 -17.30 36.78
CA ASP A 428 -5.23 -17.73 37.90
C ASP A 428 -6.70 -18.03 37.51
N GLU A 429 -7.05 -18.07 36.22
CA GLU A 429 -8.35 -18.67 35.83
C GLU A 429 -8.12 -20.12 35.42
N ASP A 430 -7.93 -20.96 36.45
CA ASP A 430 -8.01 -22.39 36.36
C ASP A 430 -9.39 -22.83 35.86
N TYR A 431 -9.34 -23.62 34.83
CA TYR A 431 -10.39 -24.39 34.21
C TYR A 431 -10.96 -25.39 35.25
N ASP A 432 -11.95 -24.99 36.03
CA ASP A 432 -12.76 -25.95 36.78
C ASP A 432 -13.82 -26.54 35.84
N GLY A 433 -13.56 -27.80 35.47
CA GLY A 433 -14.45 -28.61 34.67
C GLY A 433 -15.81 -28.74 35.31
N VAL A 434 -16.82 -28.68 34.48
CA VAL A 434 -18.17 -29.14 34.82
C VAL A 434 -18.47 -30.37 33.97
N ASP A 435 -18.79 -31.49 34.67
CA ASP A 435 -19.34 -32.74 34.15
C ASP A 435 -20.59 -32.57 33.28
#